data_c023f6f8168bd76581ea204602ca5636
#
_entry.id   c023f6f8168bd76581ea204602ca5636
#
_cell.length_a   1.000
_cell.length_b   1.000
_cell.length_c   1.000
_cell.angle_alpha   90.00
_cell.angle_beta   90.00
_cell.angle_gamma   90.00
#
_symmetry.space_group_name_H-M   'P 1'
#
loop_
_entity.id
_entity.type
_entity.pdbx_description
1 polymer ?
#
loop_
_entity_poly.entity_id
_entity_poly.type
_entity_poly.pdbx_seq_one_letter_code
_entity_poly.pdbx_strand_id
1 'polypeptide(L)'
;LEHDKNVICEKPFVQSTTQAKELKKLADEKGLIIVEAITNLYLENFKQIQKELNKIAPIHIVNLNYTQYSSRYDAFLEGKIAPVFDPKKDGGALMDLNIYNIHLVSALFGLPDQVQYYANMQKGVDTSGILHLSYPDKQASLTASKDSYVTPRSFIEGEKGSIYFDGSTGTLDNFTVEMRNEQPKRYNLNKYPHRMAAEFNTFAQMIDQHDTQKADEAFVNTLETMQILTKAKNSMI
;
A
#
# COMPACT_ATOMS: atom_id res chain seq x y z
N LEU A 1 -3.23 17.75 15.77
CA LEU A 1 -1.91 18.37 16.01
C LEU A 1 -2.04 19.76 16.64
N GLU A 2 -2.90 20.64 16.13
CA GLU A 2 -3.08 22.01 16.67
C GLU A 2 -3.48 22.04 18.17
N HIS A 3 -4.20 21.02 18.62
CA HIS A 3 -4.65 20.85 20.01
C HIS A 3 -3.72 19.92 20.83
N ASP A 4 -2.45 19.81 20.46
CA ASP A 4 -1.41 19.03 21.15
C ASP A 4 -1.79 17.55 21.36
N LYS A 5 -2.35 16.94 20.30
CA LYS A 5 -2.71 15.52 20.28
C LYS A 5 -1.89 14.76 19.22
N ASN A 6 -1.42 13.55 19.58
CA ASN A 6 -0.93 12.59 18.61
C ASN A 6 -2.05 12.20 17.65
N VAL A 7 -1.70 11.88 16.41
CA VAL A 7 -2.67 11.60 15.34
C VAL A 7 -2.38 10.26 14.68
N ILE A 8 -3.40 9.42 14.62
CA ILE A 8 -3.46 8.23 13.75
C ILE A 8 -4.47 8.59 12.65
N CYS A 9 -4.00 8.64 11.41
CA CYS A 9 -4.82 9.04 10.26
C CYS A 9 -5.09 7.82 9.35
N GLU A 10 -6.35 7.63 8.96
CA GLU A 10 -6.70 6.59 7.98
C GLU A 10 -6.07 6.85 6.61
N LYS A 11 -5.82 5.76 5.90
CA LYS A 11 -5.38 5.81 4.50
C LYS A 11 -6.53 6.25 3.57
N PRO A 12 -6.26 6.93 2.46
CA PRO A 12 -4.99 7.58 2.13
C PRO A 12 -4.74 8.77 3.05
N PHE A 13 -3.50 8.98 3.44
CA PHE A 13 -3.13 9.95 4.47
C PHE A 13 -3.64 11.37 4.18
N VAL A 14 -3.36 11.86 2.97
CA VAL A 14 -3.79 13.16 2.45
C VAL A 14 -3.88 13.13 0.92
N GLN A 15 -4.20 14.28 0.31
CA GLN A 15 -4.34 14.39 -1.15
C GLN A 15 -3.03 14.65 -1.91
N SER A 16 -2.02 15.18 -1.23
CA SER A 16 -0.76 15.58 -1.85
C SER A 16 0.45 15.43 -0.92
N THR A 17 1.62 15.28 -1.53
CA THR A 17 2.91 15.25 -0.82
C THR A 17 3.17 16.53 -0.03
N THR A 18 2.72 17.69 -0.53
CA THR A 18 2.89 18.99 0.16
C THR A 18 2.15 18.99 1.48
N GLN A 19 0.88 18.60 1.48
CA GLN A 19 0.07 18.48 2.72
C GLN A 19 0.70 17.50 3.72
N ALA A 20 1.20 16.36 3.24
CA ALA A 20 1.87 15.40 4.13
C ALA A 20 3.09 16.00 4.82
N LYS A 21 3.92 16.73 4.07
CA LYS A 21 5.11 17.42 4.62
C LYS A 21 4.74 18.52 5.62
N GLU A 22 3.68 19.29 5.35
CA GLU A 22 3.20 20.34 6.26
C GLU A 22 2.71 19.75 7.60
N LEU A 23 1.93 18.68 7.55
CA LEU A 23 1.46 18.00 8.74
C LEU A 23 2.61 17.36 9.53
N LYS A 24 3.59 16.76 8.85
CA LYS A 24 4.78 16.21 9.50
C LYS A 24 5.58 17.31 10.22
N LYS A 25 5.82 18.42 9.51
CA LYS A 25 6.50 19.58 10.10
C LYS A 25 5.81 20.09 11.37
N LEU A 26 4.49 20.23 11.32
CA LEU A 26 3.70 20.66 12.50
C LEU A 26 3.81 19.64 13.65
N ALA A 27 3.81 18.35 13.36
CA ALA A 27 3.99 17.30 14.36
C ALA A 27 5.38 17.41 15.01
N ASP A 28 6.44 17.61 14.21
CA ASP A 28 7.82 17.73 14.68
C ASP A 28 8.01 18.99 15.57
N GLU A 29 7.48 20.13 15.12
CA GLU A 29 7.55 21.40 15.88
C GLU A 29 6.88 21.28 17.27
N LYS A 30 5.89 20.41 17.41
CA LYS A 30 5.18 20.17 18.65
C LYS A 30 5.64 18.93 19.42
N GLY A 31 6.60 18.17 18.90
CA GLY A 31 7.03 16.91 19.48
C GLY A 31 5.92 15.85 19.53
N LEU A 32 5.02 15.84 18.54
CA LEU A 32 3.88 14.92 18.46
C LEU A 32 4.11 13.81 17.47
N ILE A 33 3.47 12.68 17.71
CA ILE A 33 3.47 11.53 16.80
C ILE A 33 2.31 11.67 15.80
N ILE A 34 2.62 11.52 14.52
CA ILE A 34 1.65 11.40 13.44
C ILE A 34 1.99 10.15 12.62
N VAL A 35 1.01 9.27 12.41
CA VAL A 35 1.16 8.02 11.66
C VAL A 35 -0.04 7.79 10.75
N GLU A 36 0.19 7.13 9.62
CA GLU A 36 -0.86 6.66 8.72
C GLU A 36 -1.24 5.23 9.08
N ALA A 37 -2.53 4.95 9.15
CA ALA A 37 -3.04 3.60 9.36
C ALA A 37 -3.05 2.84 8.03
N ILE A 38 -2.04 1.99 7.84
CA ILE A 38 -1.86 1.13 6.67
C ILE A 38 -1.51 -0.29 7.11
N THR A 39 -2.52 -1.11 7.26
CA THR A 39 -2.49 -2.40 7.95
C THR A 39 -1.37 -3.34 7.49
N ASN A 40 -1.16 -3.47 6.18
CA ASN A 40 -0.30 -4.50 5.60
C ASN A 40 1.17 -4.39 6.02
N LEU A 41 1.69 -3.20 6.30
CA LEU A 41 3.08 -2.99 6.70
C LEU A 41 3.39 -3.41 8.15
N TYR A 42 2.36 -3.56 8.98
CA TYR A 42 2.52 -3.95 10.39
C TYR A 42 2.36 -5.45 10.63
N LEU A 43 2.02 -6.21 9.59
CA LEU A 43 1.83 -7.66 9.68
C LEU A 43 3.15 -8.41 9.79
N GLU A 44 3.17 -9.51 10.54
CA GLU A 44 4.37 -10.37 10.68
C GLU A 44 4.77 -10.99 9.33
N ASN A 45 3.80 -11.28 8.46
CA ASN A 45 4.08 -11.75 7.12
C ASN A 45 4.86 -10.71 6.29
N PHE A 46 4.56 -9.42 6.41
CA PHE A 46 5.33 -8.37 5.74
C PHE A 46 6.80 -8.36 6.19
N LYS A 47 7.04 -8.41 7.50
CA LYS A 47 8.41 -8.47 8.07
C LYS A 47 9.18 -9.69 7.57
N GLN A 48 8.49 -10.82 7.39
CA GLN A 48 9.13 -12.01 6.85
C GLN A 48 9.40 -11.89 5.34
N ILE A 49 8.50 -11.29 4.56
CA ILE A 49 8.72 -10.99 3.13
C ILE A 49 10.00 -10.16 2.96
N GLN A 50 10.20 -9.12 3.76
CA GLN A 50 11.44 -8.31 3.73
C GLN A 50 12.71 -9.16 3.92
N LYS A 51 12.68 -10.15 4.81
CA LYS A 51 13.82 -11.06 5.05
C LYS A 51 14.05 -12.02 3.89
N GLU A 52 12.97 -12.52 3.28
CA GLU A 52 13.04 -13.47 2.18
C GLU A 52 13.48 -12.81 0.85
N LEU A 53 13.22 -11.51 0.65
CA LEU A 53 13.65 -10.78 -0.55
C LEU A 53 15.13 -10.95 -0.87
N ASN A 54 15.99 -10.88 0.14
CA ASN A 54 17.44 -11.01 -0.05
C ASN A 54 17.84 -12.39 -0.57
N LYS A 55 17.05 -13.43 -0.29
CA LYS A 55 17.34 -14.79 -0.73
C LYS A 55 17.05 -15.01 -2.21
N ILE A 56 15.99 -14.39 -2.72
CA ILE A 56 15.56 -14.51 -4.12
C ILE A 56 16.26 -13.52 -5.06
N ALA A 57 16.96 -12.53 -4.49
CA ALA A 57 17.60 -11.43 -5.22
C ALA A 57 18.66 -11.89 -6.25
N PRO A 58 18.97 -11.05 -7.29
CA PRO A 58 18.35 -9.75 -7.60
C PRO A 58 16.90 -9.88 -8.07
N ILE A 59 16.10 -8.84 -7.78
CA ILE A 59 14.68 -8.78 -8.17
C ILE A 59 14.56 -8.11 -9.53
N HIS A 60 13.70 -8.61 -10.39
CA HIS A 60 13.48 -8.06 -11.73
C HIS A 60 12.05 -7.65 -12.00
N ILE A 61 11.07 -8.44 -11.55
CA ILE A 61 9.64 -8.18 -11.80
C ILE A 61 8.86 -8.22 -10.49
N VAL A 62 7.97 -7.25 -10.34
CA VAL A 62 7.01 -7.18 -9.23
C VAL A 62 5.61 -7.01 -9.81
N ASN A 63 4.70 -7.93 -9.48
CA ASN A 63 3.30 -7.85 -9.83
C ASN A 63 2.46 -7.90 -8.56
N LEU A 64 1.83 -6.79 -8.21
CA LEU A 64 0.93 -6.70 -7.05
C LEU A 64 -0.50 -6.50 -7.50
N ASN A 65 -1.43 -7.15 -6.82
CA ASN A 65 -2.84 -7.11 -7.20
C ASN A 65 -3.74 -6.92 -5.97
N TYR A 66 -4.59 -5.89 -6.04
CA TYR A 66 -5.71 -5.71 -5.16
C TYR A 66 -7.00 -5.56 -5.98
N THR A 67 -7.55 -6.66 -6.44
CA THR A 67 -8.85 -6.70 -7.11
C THR A 67 -9.92 -7.17 -6.15
N GLN A 68 -10.99 -6.41 -6.05
CA GLN A 68 -12.17 -6.74 -5.26
C GLN A 68 -13.40 -6.15 -5.92
N TYR A 69 -14.30 -6.98 -6.44
CA TYR A 69 -15.60 -6.48 -6.91
C TYR A 69 -16.32 -5.76 -5.76
N SER A 70 -16.48 -4.46 -5.90
CA SER A 70 -17.02 -3.65 -4.81
C SER A 70 -18.51 -3.92 -4.62
N SER A 71 -18.92 -4.19 -3.39
CA SER A 71 -20.35 -4.31 -3.03
C SER A 71 -21.16 -3.03 -3.30
N ARG A 72 -20.53 -1.92 -3.64
CA ARG A 72 -21.15 -0.64 -3.98
C ARG A 72 -21.13 -0.35 -5.48
N TYR A 73 -20.52 -1.25 -6.29
CA TYR A 73 -20.32 -0.99 -7.72
C TYR A 73 -21.67 -1.04 -8.49
N ASP A 74 -22.56 -1.98 -8.21
CA ASP A 74 -23.87 -2.06 -8.85
C ASP A 74 -24.71 -0.80 -8.58
N ALA A 75 -24.73 -0.35 -7.32
CA ALA A 75 -25.40 0.91 -6.96
C ALA A 75 -24.75 2.14 -7.65
N PHE A 76 -23.43 2.14 -7.84
CA PHE A 76 -22.74 3.17 -8.61
C PHE A 76 -23.17 3.17 -10.08
N LEU A 77 -23.34 2.02 -10.72
CA LEU A 77 -23.86 1.92 -12.08
C LEU A 77 -25.27 2.52 -12.19
N GLU A 78 -26.11 2.33 -11.16
CA GLU A 78 -27.45 2.93 -11.04
C GLU A 78 -27.44 4.45 -10.71
N GLY A 79 -26.26 5.06 -10.48
CA GLY A 79 -26.13 6.48 -10.17
C GLY A 79 -26.07 6.84 -8.68
N LYS A 80 -26.06 5.85 -7.77
CA LYS A 80 -25.90 6.05 -6.33
C LYS A 80 -24.40 6.10 -5.99
N ILE A 81 -23.83 7.29 -5.86
CA ILE A 81 -22.38 7.49 -5.68
C ILE A 81 -22.02 7.39 -4.19
N ALA A 82 -21.41 6.27 -3.81
CA ALA A 82 -20.79 6.13 -2.50
C ALA A 82 -19.43 6.87 -2.44
N PRO A 83 -18.92 7.28 -1.25
CA PRO A 83 -17.65 8.01 -1.14
C PRO A 83 -16.46 7.35 -1.85
N VAL A 84 -16.38 6.02 -1.86
CA VAL A 84 -15.33 5.24 -2.53
C VAL A 84 -15.38 5.27 -4.07
N PHE A 85 -16.41 5.90 -4.65
CA PHE A 85 -16.58 6.18 -6.08
C PHE A 85 -16.81 7.67 -6.35
N ASP A 86 -16.67 8.54 -5.35
CA ASP A 86 -16.85 9.97 -5.50
C ASP A 86 -15.50 10.65 -5.80
N PRO A 87 -15.27 11.18 -7.01
CA PRO A 87 -14.01 11.85 -7.36
C PRO A 87 -13.74 13.08 -6.49
N LYS A 88 -14.77 13.70 -5.89
CA LYS A 88 -14.61 14.83 -4.96
C LYS A 88 -14.10 14.42 -3.58
N LYS A 89 -14.13 13.13 -3.29
CA LYS A 89 -13.66 12.54 -2.02
C LYS A 89 -12.45 11.62 -2.23
N ASP A 90 -11.70 11.82 -3.32
CA ASP A 90 -10.60 10.93 -3.72
C ASP A 90 -11.02 9.44 -3.79
N GLY A 91 -12.26 9.18 -4.23
CA GLY A 91 -12.70 7.83 -4.58
C GLY A 91 -11.94 7.30 -5.79
N GLY A 92 -12.05 6.01 -6.03
CA GLY A 92 -11.42 5.35 -7.17
C GLY A 92 -10.56 4.16 -6.77
N ALA A 93 -10.13 3.39 -7.76
CA ALA A 93 -9.33 2.20 -7.55
C ALA A 93 -7.89 2.54 -7.11
N LEU A 94 -7.32 3.61 -7.68
CA LEU A 94 -5.97 4.08 -7.32
C LEU A 94 -5.88 4.43 -5.82
N MET A 95 -6.80 5.26 -5.34
CA MET A 95 -6.74 5.82 -3.99
C MET A 95 -7.25 4.86 -2.92
N ASP A 96 -8.21 4.00 -3.24
CA ASP A 96 -8.84 3.15 -2.22
C ASP A 96 -8.20 1.75 -2.12
N LEU A 97 -7.81 1.15 -3.24
CA LEU A 97 -7.25 -0.21 -3.30
C LEU A 97 -5.77 -0.22 -3.65
N ASN A 98 -5.36 0.51 -4.71
CA ASN A 98 -3.96 0.48 -5.15
C ASN A 98 -3.00 1.11 -4.14
N ILE A 99 -3.49 1.93 -3.23
CA ILE A 99 -2.75 2.47 -2.09
C ILE A 99 -2.02 1.38 -1.30
N TYR A 100 -2.64 0.20 -1.10
CA TYR A 100 -2.01 -0.93 -0.40
C TYR A 100 -0.83 -1.52 -1.18
N ASN A 101 -0.97 -1.63 -2.51
CA ASN A 101 0.12 -2.05 -3.39
C ASN A 101 1.27 -1.04 -3.37
N ILE A 102 0.95 0.27 -3.40
CA ILE A 102 1.93 1.35 -3.41
C ILE A 102 2.72 1.37 -2.10
N HIS A 103 2.06 1.29 -0.96
CA HIS A 103 2.73 1.18 0.34
C HIS A 103 3.65 -0.04 0.39
N LEU A 104 3.17 -1.19 -0.08
CA LEU A 104 3.96 -2.42 -0.07
C LEU A 104 5.21 -2.30 -0.95
N VAL A 105 5.07 -1.83 -2.20
CA VAL A 105 6.19 -1.69 -3.12
C VAL A 105 7.19 -0.62 -2.66
N SER A 106 6.71 0.51 -2.14
CA SER A 106 7.55 1.58 -1.60
C SER A 106 8.34 1.10 -0.37
N ALA A 107 7.69 0.40 0.57
CA ALA A 107 8.36 -0.14 1.75
C ALA A 107 9.42 -1.24 1.43
N LEU A 108 9.30 -1.91 0.28
CA LEU A 108 10.24 -2.94 -0.17
C LEU A 108 11.38 -2.39 -1.04
N PHE A 109 11.11 -1.36 -1.86
CA PHE A 109 12.03 -0.94 -2.93
C PHE A 109 12.24 0.58 -3.01
N GLY A 110 11.56 1.38 -2.16
CA GLY A 110 11.64 2.85 -2.19
C GLY A 110 10.95 3.49 -3.39
N LEU A 111 11.41 4.68 -3.75
CA LEU A 111 10.84 5.47 -4.84
C LEU A 111 11.28 4.97 -6.22
N PRO A 112 10.34 4.84 -7.19
CA PRO A 112 10.67 4.55 -8.58
C PRO A 112 11.15 5.82 -9.32
N ASP A 113 11.93 5.60 -10.42
CA ASP A 113 12.34 6.66 -11.33
C ASP A 113 11.15 7.19 -12.13
N GLN A 114 10.28 6.30 -12.61
CA GLN A 114 9.11 6.65 -13.42
C GLN A 114 7.84 6.02 -12.87
N VAL A 115 6.74 6.73 -13.06
CA VAL A 115 5.39 6.35 -12.63
C VAL A 115 4.42 6.64 -13.77
N GLN A 116 3.65 5.63 -14.20
CA GLN A 116 2.61 5.77 -15.22
C GLN A 116 1.34 5.03 -14.80
N TYR A 117 0.20 5.70 -14.81
CA TYR A 117 -1.08 5.10 -14.48
C TYR A 117 -2.01 4.99 -15.68
N TYR A 118 -2.48 3.79 -15.97
CA TYR A 118 -3.46 3.45 -17.00
C TYR A 118 -4.79 3.14 -16.32
N ALA A 119 -5.76 4.04 -16.46
CA ALA A 119 -7.02 3.99 -15.74
C ALA A 119 -8.20 3.57 -16.62
N ASN A 120 -9.06 2.69 -16.14
CA ASN A 120 -10.40 2.49 -16.69
C ASN A 120 -11.36 3.46 -16.00
N MET A 121 -11.79 4.49 -16.72
CA MET A 121 -12.62 5.56 -16.17
C MET A 121 -14.11 5.32 -16.38
N GLN A 122 -14.92 5.47 -15.33
CA GLN A 122 -16.37 5.47 -15.42
C GLN A 122 -16.96 6.61 -14.58
N LYS A 123 -17.85 7.40 -15.18
CA LYS A 123 -18.51 8.55 -14.51
C LYS A 123 -17.52 9.48 -13.77
N GLY A 124 -16.32 9.67 -14.36
CA GLY A 124 -15.31 10.60 -13.85
C GLY A 124 -14.44 10.06 -12.70
N VAL A 125 -14.51 8.75 -12.40
CA VAL A 125 -13.67 8.07 -11.41
C VAL A 125 -13.04 6.82 -12.03
N ASP A 126 -11.82 6.48 -11.63
CA ASP A 126 -11.18 5.22 -12.00
C ASP A 126 -11.81 4.06 -11.23
N THR A 127 -12.41 3.12 -11.95
CA THR A 127 -13.00 1.91 -11.35
C THR A 127 -12.03 0.74 -11.31
N SER A 128 -11.03 0.77 -12.18
CA SER A 128 -9.88 -0.13 -12.20
C SER A 128 -8.70 0.52 -12.90
N GLY A 129 -7.51 -0.06 -12.77
CA GLY A 129 -6.34 0.41 -13.47
C GLY A 129 -5.06 -0.32 -13.12
N ILE A 130 -4.02 -0.04 -13.91
CA ILE A 130 -2.68 -0.58 -13.75
C ILE A 130 -1.72 0.59 -13.56
N LEU A 131 -1.02 0.59 -12.43
CA LEU A 131 0.06 1.52 -12.14
C LEU A 131 1.39 0.84 -12.45
N HIS A 132 2.11 1.37 -13.41
CA HIS A 132 3.45 0.91 -13.76
C HIS A 132 4.51 1.78 -13.07
N LEU A 133 5.47 1.13 -12.43
CA LEU A 133 6.60 1.77 -11.76
C LEU A 133 7.90 1.23 -12.36
N SER A 134 8.79 2.12 -12.81
CA SER A 134 10.10 1.76 -13.33
C SER A 134 11.19 2.15 -12.36
N TYR A 135 12.04 1.19 -12.01
CA TYR A 135 13.26 1.33 -11.23
C TYR A 135 14.48 1.08 -12.12
N PRO A 136 15.70 1.42 -11.72
CA PRO A 136 16.90 1.19 -12.52
C PRO A 136 17.13 -0.27 -12.89
N ASP A 137 16.70 -1.20 -12.05
CA ASP A 137 17.01 -2.63 -12.11
C ASP A 137 15.77 -3.55 -12.12
N LYS A 138 14.55 -2.99 -12.00
CA LYS A 138 13.30 -3.77 -11.95
C LYS A 138 12.10 -3.00 -12.47
N GLN A 139 11.06 -3.74 -12.81
CA GLN A 139 9.76 -3.19 -13.21
C GLN A 139 8.69 -3.68 -12.26
N ALA A 140 7.75 -2.79 -11.89
CA ALA A 140 6.61 -3.16 -11.07
C ALA A 140 5.29 -2.79 -11.75
N SER A 141 4.33 -3.73 -11.69
CA SER A 141 2.95 -3.54 -12.15
C SER A 141 2.00 -3.73 -10.97
N LEU A 142 1.27 -2.67 -10.63
CA LEU A 142 0.35 -2.65 -9.50
C LEU A 142 -1.08 -2.54 -10.04
N THR A 143 -1.84 -3.62 -9.95
CA THR A 143 -3.22 -3.69 -10.43
C THR A 143 -4.20 -3.45 -9.28
N ALA A 144 -5.19 -2.59 -9.51
CA ALA A 144 -6.32 -2.44 -8.62
C ALA A 144 -7.63 -2.39 -9.40
N SER A 145 -8.67 -3.06 -8.90
CA SER A 145 -9.97 -3.06 -9.54
C SER A 145 -11.09 -3.16 -8.53
N LYS A 146 -12.15 -2.36 -8.75
CA LYS A 146 -13.41 -2.32 -8.00
C LYS A 146 -14.59 -2.85 -8.83
N ASP A 147 -14.37 -3.06 -10.13
CA ASP A 147 -15.36 -3.42 -11.16
C ASP A 147 -15.17 -4.83 -11.72
N SER A 148 -14.12 -5.54 -11.31
CA SER A 148 -13.79 -6.87 -11.81
C SER A 148 -13.74 -7.88 -10.67
N TYR A 149 -13.95 -9.15 -11.01
CA TYR A 149 -13.88 -10.27 -10.07
C TYR A 149 -12.73 -11.21 -10.42
N VAL A 150 -11.84 -11.42 -9.46
CA VAL A 150 -10.78 -12.43 -9.52
C VAL A 150 -10.34 -12.78 -8.10
N THR A 151 -9.79 -13.96 -7.87
CA THR A 151 -8.95 -14.21 -6.69
C THR A 151 -7.59 -13.57 -6.95
N PRO A 152 -7.23 -12.45 -6.26
CA PRO A 152 -5.99 -11.75 -6.55
C PRO A 152 -4.79 -12.65 -6.28
N ARG A 153 -3.75 -12.49 -7.10
CA ARG A 153 -2.42 -13.09 -6.91
C ARG A 153 -1.37 -12.04 -7.13
N SER A 154 -0.33 -12.10 -6.32
CA SER A 154 0.81 -11.19 -6.40
C SER A 154 2.11 -11.97 -6.44
N PHE A 155 3.12 -11.43 -7.17
CA PHE A 155 4.41 -12.08 -7.38
C PHE A 155 5.54 -11.07 -7.24
N ILE A 156 6.64 -11.52 -6.63
CA ILE A 156 7.94 -10.84 -6.63
C ILE A 156 8.93 -11.85 -7.19
N GLU A 157 9.51 -11.55 -8.35
CA GLU A 157 10.33 -12.48 -9.12
C GLU A 157 11.79 -12.04 -9.11
N GLY A 158 12.64 -12.93 -8.64
CA GLY A 158 14.09 -12.75 -8.62
C GLY A 158 14.82 -13.88 -9.37
N GLU A 159 16.13 -13.72 -9.54
CA GLU A 159 16.96 -14.71 -10.24
C GLU A 159 17.04 -16.06 -9.52
N LYS A 160 17.00 -16.06 -8.19
CA LYS A 160 17.19 -17.25 -7.37
C LYS A 160 15.89 -17.92 -6.96
N GLY A 161 14.75 -17.21 -7.12
CA GLY A 161 13.45 -17.70 -6.71
C GLY A 161 12.38 -16.63 -6.81
N SER A 162 11.20 -16.90 -6.26
CA SER A 162 10.07 -15.99 -6.23
C SER A 162 9.37 -16.02 -4.89
N ILE A 163 8.67 -14.93 -4.60
CA ILE A 163 7.69 -14.85 -3.51
C ILE A 163 6.33 -14.64 -4.16
N TYR A 164 5.34 -15.43 -3.79
CA TYR A 164 3.98 -15.20 -4.23
C TYR A 164 3.00 -15.31 -3.07
N PHE A 165 1.93 -14.53 -3.13
CA PHE A 165 0.85 -14.56 -2.18
C PHE A 165 -0.50 -14.52 -2.88
N ASP A 166 -1.38 -15.37 -2.40
CA ASP A 166 -2.78 -15.42 -2.80
C ASP A 166 -3.59 -14.46 -1.92
N GLY A 167 -4.60 -13.83 -2.52
CA GLY A 167 -5.42 -12.86 -1.84
C GLY A 167 -4.91 -11.42 -1.98
N SER A 168 -5.56 -10.53 -1.26
CA SER A 168 -5.30 -9.09 -1.31
C SER A 168 -3.98 -8.72 -0.65
N THR A 169 -3.24 -7.80 -1.27
CA THR A 169 -2.06 -7.16 -0.66
C THR A 169 -2.37 -6.39 0.62
N GLY A 170 -3.64 -6.05 0.87
CA GLY A 170 -4.08 -5.39 2.10
C GLY A 170 -4.20 -6.32 3.30
N THR A 171 -4.27 -7.64 3.10
CA THR A 171 -4.39 -8.62 4.19
C THR A 171 -3.12 -9.45 4.40
N LEU A 172 -2.37 -9.72 3.35
CA LEU A 172 -1.16 -10.56 3.38
C LEU A 172 -1.33 -11.80 4.28
N ASP A 173 -2.41 -12.56 4.07
CA ASP A 173 -2.80 -13.66 4.97
C ASP A 173 -1.77 -14.79 4.99
N ASN A 174 -1.21 -15.11 3.85
CA ASN A 174 -0.13 -16.07 3.71
C ASN A 174 0.67 -15.80 2.43
N PHE A 175 1.90 -16.29 2.39
CA PHE A 175 2.74 -16.24 1.20
C PHE A 175 3.63 -17.46 1.10
N THR A 176 4.14 -17.71 -0.09
CA THR A 176 5.06 -18.82 -0.39
C THR A 176 6.34 -18.28 -0.99
N VAL A 177 7.46 -18.81 -0.56
CA VAL A 177 8.78 -18.59 -1.15
C VAL A 177 9.15 -19.84 -1.91
N GLU A 178 9.46 -19.69 -3.18
CA GLU A 178 9.90 -20.76 -4.06
C GLU A 178 11.32 -20.46 -4.55
N MET A 179 12.28 -21.28 -4.14
CA MET A 179 13.67 -21.20 -4.57
C MET A 179 13.93 -22.19 -5.70
N ARG A 180 14.85 -21.86 -6.62
CA ARG A 180 15.13 -22.64 -7.83
C ARG A 180 15.55 -24.02 -7.40
N ASN A 181 15.56 -24.87 -6.95
CA ASN A 181 15.97 -26.25 -6.63
C ASN A 181 15.60 -26.65 -5.20
N GLU A 182 14.65 -25.95 -4.59
CA GLU A 182 14.18 -26.26 -3.25
C GLU A 182 12.65 -26.49 -3.25
N GLN A 183 12.16 -27.15 -2.21
CA GLN A 183 10.71 -27.27 -2.03
C GLN A 183 10.14 -25.91 -1.62
N PRO A 184 8.97 -25.51 -2.16
CA PRO A 184 8.31 -24.26 -1.79
C PRO A 184 8.02 -24.20 -0.28
N LYS A 185 8.29 -23.06 0.32
CA LYS A 185 8.05 -22.82 1.74
C LYS A 185 6.93 -21.83 1.94
N ARG A 186 5.84 -22.28 2.56
CA ARG A 186 4.69 -21.45 2.87
C ARG A 186 4.80 -20.87 4.29
N TYR A 187 4.39 -19.60 4.40
CA TYR A 187 4.36 -18.84 5.64
C TYR A 187 2.96 -18.35 5.95
N ASN A 188 2.59 -18.41 7.23
CA ASN A 188 1.40 -17.80 7.82
C ASN A 188 1.76 -17.39 9.24
N LEU A 189 2.27 -16.19 9.43
CA LEU A 189 2.85 -15.70 10.67
C LEU A 189 2.02 -14.64 11.37
N ASN A 190 0.92 -14.20 10.76
CA ASN A 190 0.03 -13.19 11.34
C ASN A 190 -0.61 -13.75 12.63
N LYS A 191 -0.41 -13.02 13.73
CA LYS A 191 -0.77 -13.50 15.08
C LYS A 191 -2.19 -13.16 15.52
N TYR A 192 -2.75 -12.09 14.94
CA TYR A 192 -4.03 -11.56 15.41
C TYR A 192 -5.18 -11.99 14.51
N PRO A 193 -6.37 -12.31 15.08
CA PRO A 193 -7.55 -12.63 14.29
C PRO A 193 -8.01 -11.46 13.40
N HIS A 194 -7.81 -10.23 13.89
CA HIS A 194 -8.15 -9.03 13.14
C HIS A 194 -6.88 -8.33 12.65
N ARG A 195 -6.77 -8.10 11.35
CA ARG A 195 -5.58 -7.53 10.69
C ARG A 195 -5.12 -6.20 11.27
N MET A 196 -6.05 -5.32 11.68
CA MET A 196 -5.73 -4.00 12.23
C MET A 196 -5.11 -4.07 13.63
N ALA A 197 -5.22 -5.18 14.35
CA ALA A 197 -4.69 -5.26 15.72
C ALA A 197 -3.16 -5.09 15.77
N ALA A 198 -2.43 -5.55 14.76
CA ALA A 198 -0.97 -5.41 14.71
C ALA A 198 -0.55 -3.94 14.58
N GLU A 199 -1.20 -3.17 13.71
CA GLU A 199 -0.89 -1.74 13.52
C GLU A 199 -1.27 -0.93 14.75
N PHE A 200 -2.48 -1.09 15.30
CA PHE A 200 -2.91 -0.33 16.48
C PHE A 200 -2.07 -0.63 17.71
N ASN A 201 -1.67 -1.89 17.93
CA ASN A 201 -0.71 -2.22 18.99
C ASN A 201 0.63 -1.52 18.80
N THR A 202 1.11 -1.41 17.55
CA THR A 202 2.35 -0.70 17.25
C THR A 202 2.20 0.79 17.49
N PHE A 203 1.09 1.40 17.09
CA PHE A 203 0.83 2.82 17.32
C PHE A 203 0.68 3.15 18.82
N ALA A 204 -0.04 2.31 19.57
CA ALA A 204 -0.14 2.47 21.01
C ALA A 204 1.25 2.45 21.67
N GLN A 205 2.12 1.50 21.31
CA GLN A 205 3.50 1.45 21.82
C GLN A 205 4.30 2.68 21.44
N MET A 206 4.21 3.17 20.18
CA MET A 206 4.90 4.39 19.76
C MET A 206 4.46 5.60 20.59
N ILE A 207 3.16 5.74 20.84
CA ILE A 207 2.58 6.86 21.60
C ILE A 207 2.94 6.74 23.08
N ASP A 208 2.74 5.57 23.70
CA ASP A 208 2.98 5.36 25.13
C ASP A 208 4.47 5.52 25.51
N GLN A 209 5.38 5.13 24.61
CA GLN A 209 6.84 5.24 24.78
C GLN A 209 7.41 6.54 24.24
N HIS A 210 6.57 7.38 23.63
CA HIS A 210 6.98 8.58 22.90
C HIS A 210 8.11 8.30 21.88
N ASP A 211 7.98 7.19 21.13
CA ASP A 211 8.96 6.71 20.15
C ASP A 211 8.80 7.48 18.82
N THR A 212 9.27 8.71 18.82
CA THR A 212 9.21 9.60 17.63
C THR A 212 10.08 9.06 16.50
N GLN A 213 11.21 8.40 16.80
CA GLN A 213 12.10 7.84 15.78
C GLN A 213 11.35 6.77 14.95
N LYS A 214 10.67 5.85 15.61
CA LYS A 214 9.90 4.80 14.92
C LYS A 214 8.71 5.35 14.14
N ALA A 215 8.07 6.42 14.65
CA ALA A 215 7.03 7.13 13.92
C ALA A 215 7.57 7.81 12.67
N ASP A 216 8.76 8.42 12.74
CA ASP A 216 9.44 9.06 11.62
C ASP A 216 9.83 8.04 10.54
N GLU A 217 10.38 6.89 10.94
CA GLU A 217 10.69 5.77 10.03
C GLU A 217 9.43 5.29 9.29
N ALA A 218 8.30 5.14 9.99
CA ALA A 218 7.02 4.79 9.36
C ALA A 218 6.52 5.89 8.42
N PHE A 219 6.72 7.16 8.77
CA PHE A 219 6.27 8.30 7.98
C PHE A 219 7.05 8.49 6.67
N VAL A 220 8.29 8.00 6.58
CA VAL A 220 9.06 7.96 5.32
C VAL A 220 8.26 7.21 4.25
N ASN A 221 7.74 6.04 4.55
CA ASN A 221 6.91 5.28 3.61
C ASN A 221 5.63 6.03 3.21
N THR A 222 4.97 6.71 4.15
CA THR A 222 3.81 7.57 3.86
C THR A 222 4.18 8.67 2.86
N LEU A 223 5.33 9.36 3.05
CA LEU A 223 5.79 10.40 2.11
C LEU A 223 6.10 9.85 0.73
N GLU A 224 6.78 8.71 0.64
CA GLU A 224 7.08 8.04 -0.63
C GLU A 224 5.80 7.62 -1.35
N THR A 225 4.85 7.04 -0.61
CA THR A 225 3.54 6.67 -1.15
C THR A 225 2.78 7.88 -1.69
N MET A 226 2.77 8.99 -0.97
CA MET A 226 2.15 10.24 -1.45
C MET A 226 2.85 10.80 -2.70
N GLN A 227 4.17 10.66 -2.82
CA GLN A 227 4.90 11.04 -4.03
C GLN A 227 4.51 10.17 -5.24
N ILE A 228 4.43 8.85 -5.06
CA ILE A 228 4.01 7.92 -6.11
C ILE A 228 2.57 8.23 -6.52
N LEU A 229 1.64 8.40 -5.57
CA LEU A 229 0.25 8.76 -5.86
C LEU A 229 0.11 10.08 -6.61
N THR A 230 0.87 11.11 -6.22
CA THR A 230 0.87 12.40 -6.90
C THR A 230 1.35 12.26 -8.34
N LYS A 231 2.45 11.51 -8.57
CA LYS A 231 2.95 11.23 -9.93
C LYS A 231 1.93 10.39 -10.73
N ALA A 232 1.30 9.39 -10.11
CA ALA A 232 0.29 8.55 -10.75
C ALA A 232 -0.93 9.37 -11.22
N LYS A 233 -1.47 10.25 -10.37
CA LYS A 233 -2.57 11.16 -10.75
C LYS A 233 -2.18 12.07 -11.94
N ASN A 234 -0.95 12.57 -11.96
CA ASN A 234 -0.46 13.45 -13.02
C ASN A 234 -0.13 12.73 -14.34
N SER A 235 0.11 11.43 -14.30
CA SER A 235 0.44 10.58 -15.45
C SER A 235 -0.75 9.76 -15.95
N MET A 236 -1.94 9.96 -15.41
CA MET A 236 -3.13 9.17 -15.73
C MET A 236 -3.55 9.32 -17.19
N ILE A 237 -3.72 8.18 -17.86
CA ILE A 237 -4.19 8.03 -19.24
C ILE A 237 -5.45 7.17 -19.25
#